data_e1b0a18b0be6e73ecd3d2893770d5d0c
#
_entry.id   e1b0a18b0be6e73ecd3d2893770d5d0c
#
_cell.length_a   1.000
_cell.length_b   1.000
_cell.length_c   1.000
_cell.angle_alpha   90.00
_cell.angle_beta   90.00
_cell.angle_gamma   90.00
#
_symmetry.space_group_name_H-M   'P 1'
#
loop_
_entity.id
_entity.type
_entity.pdbx_description
1 polymer ?
#
loop_
_entity_poly.entity_id
_entity_poly.type
_entity_poly.pdbx_seq_one_letter_code
_entity_poly.pdbx_strand_id
1 'polypeptide(L)'
;MNWIQLLTGDDSDTQGASDRSAYERDYDRIVFSYPFRRLQDKTQVFPLPEQDFVHTRLTHSLEVSSVGRSLGKMAGEEILKKYPELVDIGVSKFDFGAIVSAACLTHDLGNPPFGHTGEDAISDFFSSHPGGKFFRKLVSAEEWQDLVKFEGNAQGFRILTDPKYQGLKLTEPTLAAFTKYPRQSLLNDPIAKRRSQKKFGFYQSEKDKFRELAASLGLKVLHPGAAWCRHPLAFLVEAADDICYHLIDLEDGCRMGLVSEQETTEMFAGLMGDRFISEKLKRIPGKNERIGLLRAVSIGILIDQCATVFLENQPQVLDGSYDQALVDLIPAREVLAEIIDVSIKKLYRSEMVLEIEAGGFEVLGGLLELFTAASYKHLFDRQALSRKEASVFRLLPESVKITLTSETSVYAMLRQILDYVSGLTDRHAVGIYRKLKGTSLAGWR
;
A
#
# COMPACT_ATOMS: atom_id res chain seq x y z
N MET A 1 19.94 -8.72 -12.79
CA MET A 1 18.98 -7.85 -13.50
C MET A 1 19.74 -6.73 -14.22
N ASN A 2 19.20 -6.17 -15.27
CA ASN A 2 19.84 -5.14 -16.11
C ASN A 2 18.99 -3.86 -16.10
N TRP A 3 19.60 -2.69 -15.92
CA TRP A 3 18.88 -1.42 -15.80
C TRP A 3 18.09 -1.02 -17.05
N ILE A 4 18.61 -1.29 -18.26
CA ILE A 4 17.89 -0.98 -19.50
C ILE A 4 16.54 -1.72 -19.47
N GLN A 5 16.58 -3.05 -19.30
CA GLN A 5 15.37 -3.87 -19.27
C GLN A 5 14.43 -3.50 -18.11
N LEU A 6 14.97 -3.21 -16.90
CA LEU A 6 14.20 -2.80 -15.74
C LEU A 6 13.45 -1.47 -15.92
N LEU A 7 13.94 -0.59 -16.79
CA LEU A 7 13.32 0.72 -17.03
C LEU A 7 12.47 0.77 -18.30
N THR A 8 12.74 -0.09 -19.30
CA THR A 8 12.00 -0.04 -20.57
C THR A 8 10.94 -1.13 -20.69
N GLY A 9 11.17 -2.32 -20.12
CA GLY A 9 10.32 -3.47 -20.35
C GLY A 9 10.17 -3.81 -21.84
N ASP A 10 9.02 -4.38 -22.18
CA ASP A 10 8.62 -4.62 -23.58
C ASP A 10 7.84 -3.44 -24.19
N ASP A 11 7.56 -2.39 -23.40
CA ASP A 11 6.77 -1.24 -23.82
C ASP A 11 7.61 -0.27 -24.66
N SER A 12 7.45 -0.35 -25.98
CA SER A 12 8.09 0.57 -26.94
C SER A 12 7.54 2.01 -26.91
N ASP A 13 6.46 2.26 -26.15
CA ASP A 13 5.77 3.55 -26.04
C ASP A 13 6.42 4.53 -25.05
N THR A 14 7.55 4.19 -24.45
CA THR A 14 8.29 5.08 -23.52
C THR A 14 8.89 6.31 -24.24
N GLN A 15 9.02 6.28 -25.57
CA GLN A 15 9.58 7.34 -26.42
C GLN A 15 8.53 8.15 -27.20
N GLY A 16 7.38 8.47 -26.60
CA GLY A 16 6.41 9.36 -27.24
C GLY A 16 6.96 10.79 -27.42
N ALA A 17 6.60 11.45 -28.54
CA ALA A 17 6.94 12.85 -28.88
C ALA A 17 6.26 13.89 -27.95
N SER A 18 6.22 13.64 -26.66
CA SER A 18 5.62 14.49 -25.61
C SER A 18 6.72 15.06 -24.74
N ASP A 19 6.58 16.32 -24.33
CA ASP A 19 7.48 16.98 -23.36
C ASP A 19 7.49 16.30 -21.97
N ARG A 20 6.57 15.35 -21.73
CA ARG A 20 6.46 14.57 -20.48
C ARG A 20 6.83 13.12 -20.72
N SER A 21 7.63 12.55 -19.82
CA SER A 21 7.95 11.12 -19.85
C SER A 21 6.71 10.23 -19.59
N ALA A 22 6.79 8.96 -19.97
CA ALA A 22 5.73 7.99 -19.67
C ALA A 22 5.49 7.86 -18.15
N TYR A 23 6.56 7.96 -17.36
CA TYR A 23 6.53 7.86 -15.90
C TYR A 23 5.88 9.08 -15.22
N GLU A 24 6.07 10.28 -15.76
CA GLU A 24 5.34 11.48 -15.30
C GLU A 24 3.84 11.37 -15.61
N ARG A 25 3.48 10.76 -16.75
CA ARG A 25 2.08 10.47 -17.07
C ARG A 25 1.46 9.46 -16.10
N ASP A 26 2.25 8.50 -15.59
CA ASP A 26 1.77 7.57 -14.54
C ASP A 26 1.36 8.32 -13.27
N TYR A 27 2.20 9.25 -12.82
CA TYR A 27 1.89 10.10 -11.68
C TYR A 27 0.56 10.84 -11.87
N ASP A 28 0.38 11.49 -13.02
CA ASP A 28 -0.86 12.22 -13.33
C ASP A 28 -2.08 11.30 -13.32
N ARG A 29 -2.00 10.13 -13.98
CA ARG A 29 -3.09 9.14 -14.02
C ARG A 29 -3.52 8.68 -12.64
N ILE A 30 -2.54 8.46 -11.74
CA ILE A 30 -2.81 8.04 -10.36
C ILE A 30 -3.55 9.14 -9.61
N VAL A 31 -3.05 10.38 -9.62
CA VAL A 31 -3.62 11.52 -8.89
C VAL A 31 -5.08 11.78 -9.32
N PHE A 32 -5.40 11.63 -10.61
CA PHE A 32 -6.75 11.83 -11.12
C PHE A 32 -7.65 10.59 -10.99
N SER A 33 -7.12 9.46 -10.53
CA SER A 33 -7.88 8.22 -10.42
C SER A 33 -8.87 8.22 -9.24
N TYR A 34 -9.96 7.48 -9.41
CA TYR A 34 -10.95 7.33 -8.36
C TYR A 34 -10.44 6.54 -7.14
N PRO A 35 -9.68 5.44 -7.29
CA PRO A 35 -9.09 4.72 -6.16
C PRO A 35 -8.21 5.62 -5.30
N PHE A 36 -7.34 6.45 -5.91
CA PHE A 36 -6.46 7.36 -5.18
C PHE A 36 -7.24 8.40 -4.35
N ARG A 37 -8.29 9.00 -4.94
CA ARG A 37 -9.12 9.98 -4.23
C ARG A 37 -9.83 9.41 -3.00
N ARG A 38 -10.16 8.12 -2.99
CA ARG A 38 -10.77 7.45 -1.84
C ARG A 38 -9.88 7.37 -0.61
N LEU A 39 -8.55 7.47 -0.78
CA LEU A 39 -7.60 7.50 0.33
C LEU A 39 -7.83 8.69 1.27
N GLN A 40 -8.52 9.75 0.82
CA GLN A 40 -8.88 10.91 1.63
C GLN A 40 -9.69 10.53 2.89
N ASP A 41 -10.54 9.53 2.82
CA ASP A 41 -11.42 9.10 3.91
C ASP A 41 -11.13 7.63 4.33
N LYS A 42 -9.85 7.25 4.26
CA LYS A 42 -9.29 6.01 4.81
C LYS A 42 -8.28 6.35 5.89
N THR A 43 -8.40 5.69 7.03
CA THR A 43 -7.53 5.84 8.19
C THR A 43 -6.09 5.49 7.87
N GLN A 44 -5.15 6.34 8.33
CA GLN A 44 -3.72 6.00 8.41
C GLN A 44 -3.42 5.32 9.75
N VAL A 45 -3.48 6.05 10.85
CA VAL A 45 -3.25 5.56 12.22
C VAL A 45 -4.49 5.80 13.09
N PHE A 46 -4.98 7.03 13.12
CA PHE A 46 -6.10 7.44 13.97
C PHE A 46 -7.41 7.42 13.16
N PRO A 47 -8.27 6.42 13.40
CA PRO A 47 -9.49 6.24 12.62
C PRO A 47 -10.53 7.31 12.91
N LEU A 48 -11.24 7.74 11.85
CA LEU A 48 -12.35 8.71 11.93
C LEU A 48 -12.02 9.95 12.77
N PRO A 49 -10.85 10.61 12.57
CA PRO A 49 -10.42 11.70 13.43
C PRO A 49 -11.43 12.85 13.38
N GLU A 50 -11.73 13.44 14.54
CA GLU A 50 -12.51 14.68 14.65
C GLU A 50 -11.65 15.93 14.39
N GLN A 51 -10.33 15.76 14.36
CA GLN A 51 -9.35 16.83 14.24
C GLN A 51 -8.78 16.91 12.82
N ASP A 52 -8.79 18.09 12.22
CA ASP A 52 -8.43 18.34 10.81
C ASP A 52 -6.95 18.13 10.47
N PHE A 53 -6.06 18.01 11.46
CA PHE A 53 -4.62 17.91 11.24
C PHE A 53 -4.07 16.48 11.19
N VAL A 54 -4.88 15.47 11.51
CA VAL A 54 -4.46 14.07 11.49
C VAL A 54 -4.36 13.58 10.06
N HIS A 55 -3.27 12.87 9.76
CA HIS A 55 -3.01 12.39 8.41
C HIS A 55 -4.03 11.31 7.97
N THR A 56 -4.50 11.46 6.73
CA THR A 56 -5.23 10.42 6.01
C THR A 56 -4.26 9.65 5.11
N ARG A 57 -4.67 8.50 4.57
CA ARG A 57 -3.84 7.78 3.59
C ARG A 57 -3.52 8.61 2.35
N LEU A 58 -4.39 9.56 1.97
CA LEU A 58 -4.12 10.46 0.86
C LEU A 58 -2.94 11.40 1.15
N THR A 59 -2.96 12.09 2.29
CA THR A 59 -1.88 13.01 2.68
C THR A 59 -0.58 12.26 2.89
N HIS A 60 -0.62 11.11 3.57
CA HIS A 60 0.54 10.23 3.72
C HIS A 60 1.11 9.79 2.37
N SER A 61 0.29 9.32 1.43
CA SER A 61 0.77 8.92 0.10
C SER A 61 1.43 10.06 -0.67
N LEU A 62 0.97 11.30 -0.51
CA LEU A 62 1.61 12.48 -1.10
C LEU A 62 2.98 12.77 -0.48
N GLU A 63 3.12 12.63 0.83
CA GLU A 63 4.39 12.83 1.54
C GLU A 63 5.39 11.73 1.18
N VAL A 64 4.97 10.46 1.19
CA VAL A 64 5.78 9.31 0.73
C VAL A 64 6.24 9.52 -0.72
N SER A 65 5.36 10.01 -1.59
CA SER A 65 5.68 10.32 -2.98
C SER A 65 6.74 11.43 -3.10
N SER A 66 6.70 12.44 -2.26
CA SER A 66 7.71 13.53 -2.23
C SER A 66 9.08 13.02 -1.79
N VAL A 67 9.12 12.17 -0.75
CA VAL A 67 10.35 11.51 -0.27
C VAL A 67 10.89 10.56 -1.33
N GLY A 68 10.02 9.71 -1.90
CA GLY A 68 10.38 8.75 -2.93
C GLY A 68 10.94 9.41 -4.20
N ARG A 69 10.38 10.55 -4.63
CA ARG A 69 10.93 11.34 -5.73
C ARG A 69 12.36 11.78 -5.45
N SER A 70 12.65 12.20 -4.23
CA SER A 70 13.99 12.63 -3.83
C SER A 70 14.97 11.46 -3.85
N LEU A 71 14.59 10.32 -3.24
CA LEU A 71 15.38 9.08 -3.27
C LEU A 71 15.64 8.59 -4.69
N GLY A 72 14.60 8.55 -5.53
CA GLY A 72 14.70 8.13 -6.93
C GLY A 72 15.65 9.01 -7.73
N LYS A 73 15.58 10.35 -7.58
CA LYS A 73 16.48 11.28 -8.26
C LYS A 73 17.93 11.13 -7.83
N MET A 74 18.18 11.00 -6.51
CA MET A 74 19.53 10.81 -5.98
C MET A 74 20.15 9.51 -6.47
N ALA A 75 19.39 8.40 -6.36
CA ALA A 75 19.84 7.11 -6.87
C ALA A 75 20.07 7.14 -8.39
N GLY A 76 19.13 7.73 -9.16
CA GLY A 76 19.22 7.85 -10.61
C GLY A 76 20.44 8.64 -11.07
N GLU A 77 20.82 9.71 -10.37
CA GLU A 77 22.01 10.48 -10.70
C GLU A 77 23.29 9.64 -10.64
N GLU A 78 23.48 8.84 -9.60
CA GLU A 78 24.64 7.98 -9.44
C GLU A 78 24.60 6.75 -10.36
N ILE A 79 23.39 6.19 -10.60
CA ILE A 79 23.20 5.09 -11.55
C ILE A 79 23.60 5.52 -12.96
N LEU A 80 23.17 6.71 -13.42
CA LEU A 80 23.49 7.23 -14.76
C LEU A 80 24.99 7.48 -14.94
N LYS A 81 25.73 7.87 -13.91
CA LYS A 81 27.20 7.97 -13.95
C LYS A 81 27.86 6.62 -14.17
N LYS A 82 27.30 5.55 -13.59
CA LYS A 82 27.85 4.18 -13.66
C LYS A 82 27.42 3.42 -14.93
N TYR A 83 26.25 3.78 -15.47
CA TYR A 83 25.63 3.15 -16.65
C TYR A 83 25.26 4.23 -17.69
N PRO A 84 26.26 4.82 -18.38
CA PRO A 84 26.04 5.93 -19.33
C PRO A 84 25.16 5.53 -20.52
N GLU A 85 25.09 4.24 -20.87
CA GLU A 85 24.21 3.71 -21.91
C GLU A 85 22.73 4.00 -21.66
N LEU A 86 22.32 4.27 -20.43
CA LEU A 86 20.97 4.68 -20.11
C LEU A 86 20.66 6.09 -20.61
N VAL A 87 21.66 6.98 -20.61
CA VAL A 87 21.53 8.33 -21.16
C VAL A 87 21.37 8.28 -22.68
N ASP A 88 22.07 7.35 -23.34
CA ASP A 88 21.99 7.18 -24.80
C ASP A 88 20.58 6.77 -25.25
N ILE A 89 19.83 6.07 -24.41
CA ILE A 89 18.42 5.72 -24.67
C ILE A 89 17.42 6.75 -24.11
N GLY A 90 17.89 7.92 -23.67
CA GLY A 90 17.07 9.04 -23.24
C GLY A 90 16.61 9.01 -21.78
N VAL A 91 17.12 8.07 -20.94
CA VAL A 91 16.78 7.99 -19.51
C VAL A 91 17.52 9.09 -18.75
N SER A 92 16.79 9.78 -17.89
CA SER A 92 17.28 10.84 -17.00
C SER A 92 17.07 10.49 -15.53
N LYS A 93 17.75 11.22 -14.63
CA LYS A 93 17.49 11.07 -13.18
C LYS A 93 16.05 11.43 -12.77
N PHE A 94 15.37 12.22 -13.59
CA PHE A 94 13.97 12.60 -13.34
C PHE A 94 13.03 11.41 -13.56
N ASP A 95 13.37 10.50 -14.48
CA ASP A 95 12.58 9.29 -14.73
C ASP A 95 12.63 8.34 -13.53
N PHE A 96 13.79 8.15 -12.93
CA PHE A 96 13.90 7.40 -11.66
C PHE A 96 13.05 8.05 -10.56
N GLY A 97 13.10 9.37 -10.44
CA GLY A 97 12.27 10.13 -9.51
C GLY A 97 10.78 9.97 -9.79
N ALA A 98 10.36 9.99 -11.05
CA ALA A 98 8.97 9.85 -11.45
C ALA A 98 8.42 8.45 -11.18
N ILE A 99 9.17 7.38 -11.53
CA ILE A 99 8.79 5.98 -11.25
C ILE A 99 8.58 5.77 -9.75
N VAL A 100 9.58 6.14 -8.92
CA VAL A 100 9.49 5.95 -7.47
C VAL A 100 8.36 6.79 -6.88
N SER A 101 8.21 8.04 -7.32
CA SER A 101 7.14 8.94 -6.87
C SER A 101 5.75 8.39 -7.20
N ALA A 102 5.54 7.90 -8.42
CA ALA A 102 4.29 7.29 -8.85
C ALA A 102 3.97 6.00 -8.07
N ALA A 103 4.97 5.12 -7.90
CA ALA A 103 4.84 3.91 -7.10
C ALA A 103 4.50 4.22 -5.63
N CYS A 104 5.11 5.26 -5.05
CA CYS A 104 4.80 5.75 -3.71
C CYS A 104 3.35 6.24 -3.58
N LEU A 105 2.80 6.95 -4.57
CA LEU A 105 1.38 7.36 -4.53
C LEU A 105 0.43 6.17 -4.40
N THR A 106 0.81 5.03 -4.96
CA THR A 106 -0.06 3.87 -5.06
C THR A 106 0.11 2.86 -3.94
N HIS A 107 1.13 2.99 -3.08
CA HIS A 107 1.52 1.97 -2.11
C HIS A 107 0.38 1.52 -1.18
N ASP A 108 -0.55 2.42 -0.87
CA ASP A 108 -1.67 2.22 0.04
C ASP A 108 -3.05 2.00 -0.65
N LEU A 109 -3.10 1.96 -2.00
CA LEU A 109 -4.37 1.89 -2.74
C LEU A 109 -5.23 0.67 -2.41
N GLY A 110 -4.62 -0.45 -2.05
CA GLY A 110 -5.31 -1.69 -1.77
C GLY A 110 -5.77 -1.87 -0.33
N ASN A 111 -5.39 -0.98 0.57
CA ASN A 111 -5.78 -1.09 1.97
C ASN A 111 -7.31 -0.95 2.13
N PRO A 112 -7.96 -1.86 2.88
CA PRO A 112 -9.38 -1.80 3.15
C PRO A 112 -9.72 -0.68 4.15
N PRO A 113 -11.01 -0.41 4.41
CA PRO A 113 -11.42 0.40 5.55
C PRO A 113 -10.76 -0.11 6.84
N PHE A 114 -10.40 0.78 7.76
CA PHE A 114 -9.71 0.50 9.02
C PHE A 114 -8.30 -0.08 8.89
N GLY A 115 -7.67 0.04 7.72
CA GLY A 115 -6.27 -0.33 7.49
C GLY A 115 -5.95 -1.81 7.76
N HIS A 116 -4.90 -2.07 8.54
CA HIS A 116 -4.47 -3.44 8.87
C HIS A 116 -5.53 -4.25 9.62
N THR A 117 -6.26 -3.61 10.52
CA THR A 117 -7.42 -4.25 11.19
C THR A 117 -8.46 -4.70 10.18
N GLY A 118 -8.68 -3.92 9.12
CA GLY A 118 -9.56 -4.32 8.03
C GLY A 118 -9.04 -5.54 7.24
N GLU A 119 -7.72 -5.67 7.02
CA GLU A 119 -7.12 -6.87 6.44
C GLU A 119 -7.37 -8.09 7.31
N ASP A 120 -7.15 -7.95 8.63
CA ASP A 120 -7.37 -9.00 9.60
C ASP A 120 -8.85 -9.39 9.69
N ALA A 121 -9.77 -8.43 9.68
CA ALA A 121 -11.21 -8.65 9.70
C ALA A 121 -11.71 -9.42 8.46
N ILE A 122 -11.20 -9.08 7.27
CA ILE A 122 -11.50 -9.81 6.03
C ILE A 122 -10.94 -11.24 6.11
N SER A 123 -9.72 -11.40 6.56
CA SER A 123 -9.06 -12.70 6.73
C SER A 123 -9.77 -13.59 7.75
N ASP A 124 -10.20 -13.00 8.88
CA ASP A 124 -10.95 -13.68 9.94
C ASP A 124 -12.34 -14.15 9.45
N PHE A 125 -13.03 -13.32 8.66
CA PHE A 125 -14.31 -13.74 8.06
C PHE A 125 -14.19 -15.06 7.32
N PHE A 126 -13.16 -15.25 6.49
CA PHE A 126 -12.99 -16.52 5.76
C PHE A 126 -12.44 -17.63 6.66
N SER A 127 -11.52 -17.34 7.57
CA SER A 127 -10.87 -18.37 8.39
C SER A 127 -11.71 -18.84 9.58
N SER A 128 -12.56 -17.98 10.17
CA SER A 128 -13.25 -18.24 11.41
C SER A 128 -14.77 -18.23 11.29
N HIS A 129 -15.36 -17.32 10.51
CA HIS A 129 -16.81 -17.17 10.42
C HIS A 129 -17.47 -18.29 9.58
N PRO A 130 -18.61 -18.89 10.04
CA PRO A 130 -19.27 -19.98 9.32
C PRO A 130 -19.64 -19.63 7.86
N GLY A 131 -20.11 -18.39 7.60
CA GLY A 131 -20.45 -17.91 6.26
C GLY A 131 -19.23 -17.82 5.32
N GLY A 132 -18.06 -17.47 5.84
CA GLY A 132 -16.81 -17.47 5.07
C GLY A 132 -16.27 -18.88 4.84
N LYS A 133 -16.22 -19.72 5.89
CA LYS A 133 -15.79 -21.12 5.81
C LYS A 133 -16.58 -21.95 4.81
N PHE A 134 -17.84 -21.60 4.56
CA PHE A 134 -18.67 -22.24 3.55
C PHE A 134 -17.96 -22.33 2.19
N PHE A 135 -17.23 -21.29 1.80
CA PHE A 135 -16.57 -21.21 0.50
C PHE A 135 -15.32 -22.08 0.37
N ARG A 136 -14.77 -22.62 1.48
CA ARG A 136 -13.53 -23.41 1.47
C ARG A 136 -13.56 -24.60 0.50
N LYS A 137 -14.70 -25.23 0.31
CA LYS A 137 -14.87 -26.41 -0.57
C LYS A 137 -15.18 -26.04 -2.02
N LEU A 138 -15.38 -24.76 -2.31
CA LEU A 138 -15.82 -24.24 -3.60
C LEU A 138 -14.71 -23.53 -4.38
N VAL A 139 -13.50 -23.47 -3.80
CA VAL A 139 -12.32 -22.82 -4.38
C VAL A 139 -11.09 -23.71 -4.20
N SER A 140 -10.02 -23.48 -5.00
CA SER A 140 -8.75 -24.21 -4.87
C SER A 140 -8.02 -23.87 -3.56
N ALA A 141 -6.92 -24.57 -3.27
CA ALA A 141 -6.12 -24.31 -2.08
C ALA A 141 -5.41 -22.93 -2.18
N GLU A 142 -4.93 -22.59 -3.36
CA GLU A 142 -4.28 -21.32 -3.68
C GLU A 142 -5.26 -20.15 -3.59
N GLU A 143 -6.45 -20.29 -4.18
CA GLU A 143 -7.51 -19.29 -4.10
C GLU A 143 -8.01 -19.10 -2.67
N TRP A 144 -8.08 -20.20 -1.89
CA TRP A 144 -8.43 -20.14 -0.47
C TRP A 144 -7.40 -19.35 0.33
N GLN A 145 -6.11 -19.53 0.02
CA GLN A 145 -5.05 -18.80 0.69
C GLN A 145 -5.15 -17.28 0.45
N ASP A 146 -5.55 -16.86 -0.75
CA ASP A 146 -5.82 -15.45 -1.07
C ASP A 146 -6.96 -14.85 -0.22
N LEU A 147 -7.92 -15.67 0.19
CA LEU A 147 -9.08 -15.23 0.97
C LEU A 147 -8.76 -15.15 2.47
N VAL A 148 -8.08 -16.17 3.03
CA VAL A 148 -7.76 -16.24 4.47
C VAL A 148 -6.53 -15.42 4.86
N LYS A 149 -5.83 -14.84 3.89
CA LYS A 149 -4.72 -13.91 4.08
C LYS A 149 -4.91 -12.69 3.18
N PHE A 150 -6.02 -11.99 3.35
CA PHE A 150 -6.23 -10.76 2.58
C PHE A 150 -5.04 -9.80 2.78
N GLU A 151 -4.55 -9.21 1.69
CA GLU A 151 -3.34 -8.39 1.70
C GLU A 151 -3.54 -7.15 0.84
N GLY A 152 -3.37 -5.97 1.45
CA GLY A 152 -3.52 -4.69 0.78
C GLY A 152 -2.57 -4.50 -0.40
N ASN A 153 -1.33 -4.99 -0.30
CA ASN A 153 -0.38 -4.92 -1.43
C ASN A 153 -0.90 -5.70 -2.66
N ALA A 154 -1.42 -6.90 -2.46
CA ALA A 154 -2.01 -7.68 -3.55
C ALA A 154 -3.29 -7.05 -4.09
N GLN A 155 -4.12 -6.49 -3.22
CA GLN A 155 -5.31 -5.75 -3.63
C GLN A 155 -4.95 -4.47 -4.40
N GLY A 156 -3.86 -3.79 -4.03
CA GLY A 156 -3.31 -2.65 -4.77
C GLY A 156 -2.90 -3.05 -6.19
N PHE A 157 -2.12 -4.12 -6.35
CA PHE A 157 -1.74 -4.63 -7.67
C PHE A 157 -2.96 -4.97 -8.54
N ARG A 158 -3.98 -5.61 -7.94
CA ARG A 158 -5.24 -5.89 -8.62
C ARG A 158 -5.94 -4.62 -9.09
N ILE A 159 -6.04 -3.57 -8.25
CA ILE A 159 -6.64 -2.28 -8.63
C ILE A 159 -5.86 -1.63 -9.77
N LEU A 160 -4.52 -1.63 -9.71
CA LEU A 160 -3.66 -0.99 -10.70
C LEU A 160 -3.71 -1.69 -12.06
N THR A 161 -4.01 -2.99 -12.09
CA THR A 161 -4.06 -3.81 -13.31
C THR A 161 -5.49 -4.16 -13.77
N ASP A 162 -6.53 -3.69 -13.06
CA ASP A 162 -7.93 -3.97 -13.43
C ASP A 162 -8.32 -3.20 -14.70
N PRO A 163 -8.82 -3.88 -15.75
CA PRO A 163 -9.26 -3.23 -17.00
C PRO A 163 -10.34 -2.16 -16.83
N LYS A 164 -11.16 -2.22 -15.76
CA LYS A 164 -12.17 -1.19 -15.48
C LYS A 164 -11.57 0.20 -15.16
N TYR A 165 -10.30 0.24 -14.72
CA TYR A 165 -9.56 1.46 -14.49
C TYR A 165 -8.63 1.78 -15.67
N GLN A 166 -9.13 1.69 -16.90
CA GLN A 166 -8.34 1.84 -18.12
C GLN A 166 -7.48 3.12 -18.18
N GLY A 167 -7.89 4.18 -17.49
CA GLY A 167 -7.10 5.41 -17.38
C GLY A 167 -5.79 5.27 -16.62
N LEU A 168 -5.64 4.23 -15.81
CA LEU A 168 -4.39 4.02 -15.07
C LEU A 168 -3.26 3.54 -16.00
N LYS A 169 -3.41 2.46 -16.73
CA LYS A 169 -2.42 1.94 -17.72
C LYS A 169 -0.97 2.33 -17.38
N LEU A 170 -0.55 1.98 -16.17
CA LEU A 170 0.78 2.37 -15.66
C LEU A 170 1.87 1.61 -16.40
N THR A 171 3.03 2.23 -16.52
CA THR A 171 4.22 1.59 -17.07
C THR A 171 4.66 0.40 -16.21
N GLU A 172 5.28 -0.58 -16.84
CA GLU A 172 5.78 -1.79 -16.17
C GLU A 172 6.78 -1.48 -15.04
N PRO A 173 7.76 -0.54 -15.21
CA PRO A 173 8.64 -0.16 -14.13
C PRO A 173 7.92 0.41 -12.91
N THR A 174 6.87 1.22 -13.11
CA THR A 174 6.06 1.76 -12.00
C THR A 174 5.30 0.66 -11.26
N LEU A 175 4.66 -0.28 -11.99
CA LEU A 175 3.97 -1.44 -11.41
C LEU A 175 4.93 -2.36 -10.61
N ALA A 176 6.13 -2.59 -11.15
CA ALA A 176 7.12 -3.42 -10.47
C ALA A 176 7.74 -2.72 -9.25
N ALA A 177 7.99 -1.41 -9.32
CA ALA A 177 8.47 -0.62 -8.20
C ALA A 177 7.44 -0.53 -7.06
N PHE A 178 6.14 -0.49 -7.37
CA PHE A 178 5.05 -0.63 -6.40
C PHE A 178 5.09 -1.97 -5.67
N THR A 179 5.47 -3.06 -6.33
CA THR A 179 5.32 -4.42 -5.78
C THR A 179 6.44 -4.78 -4.80
N LYS A 180 6.24 -4.48 -3.52
CA LYS A 180 7.18 -4.82 -2.42
C LYS A 180 7.36 -6.34 -2.23
N TYR A 181 6.33 -7.14 -2.51
CA TYR A 181 6.25 -8.58 -2.23
C TYR A 181 5.93 -9.37 -3.50
N PRO A 182 6.88 -9.53 -4.44
CA PRO A 182 6.62 -10.11 -5.76
C PRO A 182 6.43 -11.64 -5.69
N ARG A 183 5.40 -12.08 -4.98
CA ARG A 183 5.04 -13.50 -4.84
C ARG A 183 3.53 -13.70 -4.67
N GLN A 184 3.07 -14.93 -4.96
CA GLN A 184 1.71 -15.38 -4.68
C GLN A 184 1.48 -15.66 -3.18
N SER A 185 0.23 -15.76 -2.75
CA SER A 185 -0.17 -15.99 -1.35
C SER A 185 0.31 -17.33 -0.78
N LEU A 186 0.11 -18.42 -1.53
CA LEU A 186 0.60 -19.74 -1.15
C LEU A 186 1.98 -19.98 -1.76
N LEU A 187 2.98 -20.11 -0.91
CA LEU A 187 4.33 -20.44 -1.29
C LEU A 187 4.80 -21.63 -0.45
N ASN A 188 5.14 -22.72 -1.12
CA ASN A 188 5.81 -23.87 -0.49
C ASN A 188 7.29 -23.52 -0.29
N ASP A 189 7.82 -23.79 0.88
CA ASP A 189 9.22 -23.58 1.23
C ASP A 189 9.73 -22.13 1.00
N PRO A 190 9.17 -21.12 1.69
CA PRO A 190 9.66 -19.75 1.57
C PRO A 190 11.13 -19.69 2.02
N ILE A 191 11.93 -18.90 1.29
CA ILE A 191 13.34 -18.69 1.63
C ILE A 191 13.40 -17.90 2.95
N ALA A 192 14.00 -18.52 3.97
CA ALA A 192 14.11 -17.92 5.30
C ALA A 192 14.81 -16.55 5.24
N LYS A 193 14.33 -15.61 6.05
CA LYS A 193 14.87 -14.24 6.20
C LYS A 193 14.75 -13.32 4.99
N ARG A 194 14.00 -13.68 3.92
CA ARG A 194 13.73 -12.74 2.83
C ARG A 194 12.54 -11.85 3.19
N ARG A 195 12.77 -10.52 3.24
CA ARG A 195 11.75 -9.51 3.56
C ARG A 195 10.64 -9.49 2.48
N SER A 196 11.01 -9.68 1.22
CA SER A 196 10.08 -9.78 0.09
C SER A 196 9.12 -10.98 0.16
N GLN A 197 9.36 -11.93 1.08
CA GLN A 197 8.51 -13.10 1.27
C GLN A 197 7.66 -13.04 2.55
N LYS A 198 7.72 -11.93 3.31
CA LYS A 198 6.93 -11.73 4.54
C LYS A 198 5.42 -11.65 4.25
N LYS A 199 5.04 -10.96 3.17
CA LYS A 199 3.68 -10.79 2.65
C LYS A 199 3.63 -11.28 1.20
N PHE A 200 2.57 -10.98 0.45
CA PHE A 200 2.47 -11.30 -0.99
C PHE A 200 1.89 -10.11 -1.78
N GLY A 201 2.14 -10.06 -3.09
CA GLY A 201 1.87 -8.88 -3.90
C GLY A 201 0.86 -9.06 -5.03
N PHE A 202 0.34 -10.27 -5.24
CA PHE A 202 -0.72 -10.53 -6.23
C PHE A 202 -1.51 -11.77 -5.85
N TYR A 203 -2.79 -11.79 -6.25
CA TYR A 203 -3.69 -12.92 -6.08
C TYR A 203 -3.59 -13.89 -7.26
N GLN A 204 -4.22 -15.05 -7.15
CA GLN A 204 -4.27 -16.02 -8.25
C GLN A 204 -4.89 -15.45 -9.53
N SER A 205 -5.84 -14.52 -9.39
CA SER A 205 -6.46 -13.82 -10.53
C SER A 205 -5.49 -12.92 -11.32
N GLU A 206 -4.42 -12.41 -10.69
CA GLU A 206 -3.41 -11.53 -11.32
C GLU A 206 -2.07 -12.23 -11.57
N LYS A 207 -1.96 -13.53 -11.25
CA LYS A 207 -0.71 -14.30 -11.34
C LYS A 207 -0.06 -14.26 -12.72
N ASP A 208 -0.85 -14.44 -13.77
CA ASP A 208 -0.34 -14.43 -15.14
C ASP A 208 0.15 -13.05 -15.55
N LYS A 209 -0.59 -12.00 -15.20
CA LYS A 209 -0.16 -10.61 -15.43
C LYS A 209 1.16 -10.30 -14.75
N PHE A 210 1.32 -10.74 -13.48
CA PHE A 210 2.57 -10.51 -12.77
C PHE A 210 3.72 -11.31 -13.39
N ARG A 211 3.47 -12.53 -13.85
CA ARG A 211 4.48 -13.35 -14.54
C ARG A 211 4.95 -12.67 -15.84
N GLU A 212 4.05 -12.12 -16.62
CA GLU A 212 4.34 -11.36 -17.85
C GLU A 212 5.17 -10.12 -17.52
N LEU A 213 4.74 -9.30 -16.55
CA LEU A 213 5.48 -8.15 -16.04
C LEU A 213 6.90 -8.52 -15.60
N ALA A 214 7.04 -9.57 -14.82
CA ALA A 214 8.34 -10.02 -14.31
C ALA A 214 9.27 -10.52 -15.44
N ALA A 215 8.72 -11.18 -16.47
CA ALA A 215 9.48 -11.62 -17.62
C ALA A 215 9.95 -10.46 -18.48
N SER A 216 9.07 -9.50 -18.80
CA SER A 216 9.38 -8.29 -19.56
C SER A 216 10.51 -7.49 -18.91
N LEU A 217 10.45 -7.26 -17.60
CA LEU A 217 11.46 -6.51 -16.85
C LEU A 217 12.71 -7.34 -16.47
N GLY A 218 12.76 -8.62 -16.80
CA GLY A 218 13.88 -9.50 -16.46
C GLY A 218 14.06 -9.69 -14.95
N LEU A 219 12.97 -9.71 -14.15
CA LEU A 219 13.06 -9.95 -12.73
C LEU A 219 13.53 -11.38 -12.44
N LYS A 220 14.50 -11.54 -11.56
CA LYS A 220 15.04 -12.84 -11.19
C LYS A 220 13.99 -13.72 -10.51
N VAL A 221 13.85 -14.95 -10.99
CA VAL A 221 12.96 -15.95 -10.40
C VAL A 221 13.58 -16.51 -9.12
N LEU A 222 12.82 -16.52 -8.04
CA LEU A 222 13.15 -17.18 -6.76
C LEU A 222 12.48 -18.56 -6.66
N HIS A 223 11.19 -18.61 -7.02
CA HIS A 223 10.43 -19.84 -7.14
C HIS A 223 9.70 -19.83 -8.48
N PRO A 224 9.88 -20.84 -9.34
CA PRO A 224 9.27 -20.87 -10.67
C PRO A 224 7.75 -20.63 -10.63
N GLY A 225 7.30 -19.58 -11.31
CA GLY A 225 5.89 -19.20 -11.42
C GLY A 225 5.21 -18.74 -10.12
N ALA A 226 5.96 -18.57 -9.01
CA ALA A 226 5.39 -18.28 -7.71
C ALA A 226 6.04 -17.08 -6.98
N ALA A 227 7.34 -16.82 -7.19
CA ALA A 227 8.03 -15.70 -6.56
C ALA A 227 9.24 -15.23 -7.37
N TRP A 228 9.49 -13.91 -7.30
CA TRP A 228 10.60 -13.22 -7.97
C TRP A 228 11.36 -12.32 -6.98
N CYS A 229 12.53 -11.83 -7.40
CA CYS A 229 13.20 -10.74 -6.70
C CYS A 229 12.42 -9.44 -6.89
N ARG A 230 12.56 -8.52 -5.94
CA ARG A 230 12.02 -7.16 -6.07
C ARG A 230 12.66 -6.44 -7.26
N HIS A 231 11.88 -5.58 -7.89
CA HIS A 231 12.43 -4.52 -8.73
C HIS A 231 13.34 -3.62 -7.88
N PRO A 232 14.54 -3.22 -8.34
CA PRO A 232 15.46 -2.40 -7.54
C PRO A 232 14.82 -1.14 -6.95
N LEU A 233 13.98 -0.45 -7.69
CA LEU A 233 13.31 0.78 -7.20
C LEU A 233 12.25 0.53 -6.11
N ALA A 234 11.80 -0.72 -5.92
CA ALA A 234 10.88 -1.06 -4.83
C ALA A 234 11.52 -0.87 -3.44
N PHE A 235 12.84 -0.97 -3.33
CA PHE A 235 13.55 -0.67 -2.09
C PHE A 235 13.50 0.81 -1.72
N LEU A 236 13.50 1.71 -2.73
CA LEU A 236 13.35 3.15 -2.52
C LEU A 236 11.91 3.52 -2.15
N VAL A 237 10.93 2.83 -2.71
CA VAL A 237 9.51 2.98 -2.35
C VAL A 237 9.29 2.55 -0.90
N GLU A 238 9.84 1.40 -0.48
CA GLU A 238 9.77 0.92 0.90
C GLU A 238 10.43 1.90 1.86
N ALA A 239 11.64 2.41 1.53
CA ALA A 239 12.33 3.38 2.37
C ALA A 239 11.57 4.71 2.50
N ALA A 240 10.95 5.19 1.43
CA ALA A 240 10.14 6.39 1.47
C ALA A 240 8.93 6.26 2.42
N ASP A 241 8.26 5.10 2.37
CA ASP A 241 7.16 4.75 3.24
C ASP A 241 7.62 4.65 4.72
N ASP A 242 8.69 3.87 4.99
CA ASP A 242 9.25 3.69 6.33
C ASP A 242 9.68 5.05 6.94
N ILE A 243 10.33 5.94 6.18
CA ILE A 243 10.73 7.29 6.65
C ILE A 243 9.50 8.12 7.03
N CYS A 244 8.51 8.20 6.14
CA CYS A 244 7.31 8.99 6.40
C CYS A 244 6.50 8.40 7.55
N TYR A 245 6.23 7.10 7.52
CA TYR A 245 5.42 6.42 8.51
C TYR A 245 5.92 6.69 9.93
N HIS A 246 7.21 6.48 10.20
CA HIS A 246 7.74 6.62 11.55
C HIS A 246 7.80 8.07 12.04
N LEU A 247 8.21 9.01 11.19
CA LEU A 247 8.40 10.40 11.62
C LEU A 247 7.09 11.17 11.70
N ILE A 248 6.16 10.90 10.80
CA ILE A 248 4.86 11.57 10.75
C ILE A 248 3.95 11.03 11.87
N ASP A 249 3.95 9.73 12.12
CA ASP A 249 3.20 9.15 13.22
C ASP A 249 3.67 9.71 14.57
N LEU A 250 4.98 9.87 14.76
CA LEU A 250 5.53 10.52 15.97
C LEU A 250 5.06 11.97 16.10
N GLU A 251 5.04 12.74 14.99
CA GLU A 251 4.50 14.11 14.98
C GLU A 251 3.02 14.12 15.35
N ASP A 252 2.20 13.27 14.73
CA ASP A 252 0.77 13.16 15.02
C ASP A 252 0.53 12.75 16.48
N GLY A 253 1.29 11.79 17.00
CA GLY A 253 1.27 11.39 18.38
C GLY A 253 1.60 12.54 19.36
N CYS A 254 2.55 13.40 18.98
CA CYS A 254 2.87 14.59 19.76
C CYS A 254 1.75 15.64 19.69
N ARG A 255 1.13 15.83 18.53
CA ARG A 255 0.00 16.77 18.36
C ARG A 255 -1.23 16.31 19.14
N MET A 256 -1.50 15.00 19.15
CA MET A 256 -2.58 14.37 19.91
C MET A 256 -2.31 14.34 21.43
N GLY A 257 -1.10 14.71 21.88
CA GLY A 257 -0.73 14.68 23.30
C GLY A 257 -0.39 13.29 23.84
N LEU A 258 -0.27 12.27 22.98
CA LEU A 258 0.12 10.92 23.35
C LEU A 258 1.63 10.79 23.62
N VAL A 259 2.42 11.64 22.97
CA VAL A 259 3.86 11.80 23.21
C VAL A 259 4.15 13.26 23.59
N SER A 260 5.00 13.49 24.60
CA SER A 260 5.34 14.85 25.01
C SER A 260 6.21 15.57 23.98
N GLU A 261 6.15 16.91 23.95
CA GLU A 261 7.01 17.71 23.10
C GLU A 261 8.50 17.46 23.38
N GLN A 262 8.86 17.31 24.65
CA GLN A 262 10.24 17.05 25.07
C GLN A 262 10.72 15.71 24.48
N GLU A 263 9.99 14.64 24.69
CA GLU A 263 10.31 13.30 24.20
C GLU A 263 10.43 13.27 22.64
N THR A 264 9.47 13.91 21.95
CA THR A 264 9.51 14.04 20.50
C THR A 264 10.74 14.82 20.03
N THR A 265 11.08 15.92 20.73
CA THR A 265 12.27 16.74 20.41
C THR A 265 13.56 15.96 20.60
N GLU A 266 13.66 15.19 21.69
CA GLU A 266 14.84 14.35 21.99
C GLU A 266 15.04 13.27 20.92
N MET A 267 13.98 12.63 20.45
CA MET A 267 14.05 11.64 19.38
C MET A 267 14.49 12.25 18.05
N PHE A 268 13.89 13.37 17.64
CA PHE A 268 14.34 14.07 16.43
C PHE A 268 15.78 14.59 16.55
N ALA A 269 16.18 15.09 17.73
CA ALA A 269 17.56 15.49 17.97
C ALA A 269 18.54 14.33 17.83
N GLY A 270 18.16 13.14 18.31
CA GLY A 270 18.94 11.91 18.11
C GLY A 270 19.14 11.55 16.63
N LEU A 271 18.09 11.68 15.81
CA LEU A 271 18.20 11.50 14.35
C LEU A 271 19.09 12.54 13.69
N MET A 272 19.05 13.80 14.18
CA MET A 272 19.82 14.90 13.61
C MET A 272 21.30 14.88 14.02
N GLY A 273 21.64 14.27 15.16
CA GLY A 273 23.01 14.23 15.67
C GLY A 273 23.61 15.64 15.75
N ASP A 274 24.81 15.83 15.19
CA ASP A 274 25.54 17.11 15.19
C ASP A 274 24.82 18.24 14.41
N ARG A 275 23.81 17.91 13.59
CA ARG A 275 22.99 18.91 12.88
C ARG A 275 21.94 19.56 13.78
N PHE A 276 21.71 19.04 14.98
CA PHE A 276 20.75 19.60 15.93
C PHE A 276 21.30 20.86 16.60
N ILE A 277 20.57 21.96 16.47
CA ILE A 277 20.93 23.25 17.06
C ILE A 277 19.77 23.76 17.91
N SER A 278 19.86 23.56 19.23
CA SER A 278 18.82 23.95 20.20
C SER A 278 18.47 25.43 20.18
N GLU A 279 19.48 26.32 19.96
CA GLU A 279 19.26 27.76 19.91
C GLU A 279 18.38 28.21 18.73
N LYS A 280 18.42 27.50 17.59
CA LYS A 280 17.51 27.77 16.48
C LYS A 280 16.06 27.40 16.85
N LEU A 281 15.89 26.31 17.57
CA LEU A 281 14.57 25.84 18.00
C LEU A 281 13.90 26.79 18.98
N LYS A 282 14.66 27.37 19.92
CA LYS A 282 14.17 28.35 20.91
C LYS A 282 13.59 29.61 20.29
N ARG A 283 14.00 29.95 19.06
CA ARG A 283 13.51 31.14 18.33
C ARG A 283 12.15 30.92 17.67
N ILE A 284 11.65 29.68 17.64
CA ILE A 284 10.36 29.32 17.06
C ILE A 284 9.34 29.23 18.19
N PRO A 285 8.37 30.17 18.27
CA PRO A 285 7.45 30.23 19.41
C PRO A 285 6.43 29.09 19.45
N GLY A 286 5.96 28.60 18.29
CA GLY A 286 4.93 27.58 18.21
C GLY A 286 5.48 26.16 18.37
N LYS A 287 4.78 25.30 19.15
CA LYS A 287 5.12 23.89 19.33
C LYS A 287 5.10 23.14 17.98
N ASN A 288 4.02 23.31 17.22
CA ASN A 288 3.84 22.59 15.97
C ASN A 288 4.88 22.95 14.91
N GLU A 289 5.27 24.23 14.87
CA GLU A 289 6.31 24.73 13.96
C GLU A 289 7.70 24.20 14.35
N ARG A 290 7.98 24.05 15.65
CA ARG A 290 9.23 23.42 16.13
C ARG A 290 9.31 21.98 15.70
N ILE A 291 8.27 21.20 15.97
CA ILE A 291 8.22 19.78 15.62
C ILE A 291 8.26 19.60 14.09
N GLY A 292 7.52 20.42 13.32
CA GLY A 292 7.56 20.41 11.86
C GLY A 292 8.94 20.66 11.27
N LEU A 293 9.72 21.61 11.85
CA LEU A 293 11.10 21.84 11.44
C LEU A 293 12.00 20.63 11.73
N LEU A 294 11.89 20.06 12.93
CA LEU A 294 12.68 18.88 13.31
C LEU A 294 12.38 17.69 12.40
N ARG A 295 11.10 17.42 12.12
CA ARG A 295 10.67 16.40 11.16
C ARG A 295 11.29 16.64 9.78
N ALA A 296 11.18 17.86 9.24
CA ALA A 296 11.68 18.17 7.90
C ALA A 296 13.19 17.93 7.76
N VAL A 297 13.98 18.32 8.76
CA VAL A 297 15.43 18.09 8.76
C VAL A 297 15.75 16.60 8.91
N SER A 298 15.04 15.87 9.80
CA SER A 298 15.23 14.45 9.99
C SER A 298 14.90 13.64 8.74
N ILE A 299 13.81 13.97 8.03
CA ILE A 299 13.48 13.36 6.72
C ILE A 299 14.64 13.52 5.74
N GLY A 300 15.21 14.73 5.62
CA GLY A 300 16.35 14.97 4.74
C GLY A 300 17.56 14.09 5.06
N ILE A 301 17.88 13.93 6.36
CA ILE A 301 18.98 13.07 6.82
C ILE A 301 18.72 11.59 6.46
N LEU A 302 17.51 11.11 6.70
CA LEU A 302 17.16 9.72 6.41
C LEU A 302 17.14 9.44 4.90
N ILE A 303 16.72 10.40 4.07
CA ILE A 303 16.83 10.32 2.60
C ILE A 303 18.28 10.12 2.18
N ASP A 304 19.20 10.96 2.67
CA ASP A 304 20.63 10.88 2.36
C ASP A 304 21.21 9.51 2.76
N GLN A 305 20.89 9.04 3.97
CA GLN A 305 21.38 7.75 4.48
C GLN A 305 20.82 6.56 3.69
N CYS A 306 19.51 6.53 3.39
CA CYS A 306 18.90 5.46 2.62
C CYS A 306 19.41 5.42 1.18
N ALA A 307 19.60 6.57 0.53
CA ALA A 307 20.19 6.63 -0.81
C ALA A 307 21.62 6.07 -0.82
N THR A 308 22.42 6.40 0.18
CA THR A 308 23.79 5.87 0.34
C THR A 308 23.77 4.34 0.47
N VAL A 309 22.95 3.80 1.39
CA VAL A 309 22.82 2.34 1.59
C VAL A 309 22.36 1.63 0.31
N PHE A 310 21.41 2.22 -0.42
CA PHE A 310 20.95 1.65 -1.69
C PHE A 310 22.09 1.56 -2.73
N LEU A 311 22.85 2.64 -2.89
CA LEU A 311 23.93 2.72 -3.88
C LEU A 311 25.10 1.78 -3.55
N GLU A 312 25.46 1.66 -2.27
CA GLU A 312 26.50 0.75 -1.80
C GLU A 312 26.13 -0.73 -2.03
N ASN A 313 24.84 -1.05 -1.93
CA ASN A 313 24.34 -2.40 -2.12
C ASN A 313 23.78 -2.67 -3.54
N GLN A 314 23.96 -1.74 -4.50
CA GLN A 314 23.44 -1.87 -5.86
C GLN A 314 23.81 -3.19 -6.56
N PRO A 315 25.05 -3.72 -6.47
CA PRO A 315 25.40 -5.01 -7.08
C PRO A 315 24.53 -6.15 -6.55
N GLN A 316 24.32 -6.21 -5.23
CA GLN A 316 23.52 -7.24 -4.56
C GLN A 316 22.03 -7.09 -4.83
N VAL A 317 21.55 -5.85 -5.00
CA VAL A 317 20.19 -5.55 -5.44
C VAL A 317 19.96 -6.08 -6.86
N LEU A 318 20.89 -5.82 -7.78
CA LEU A 318 20.81 -6.27 -9.17
C LEU A 318 21.00 -7.78 -9.34
N ASP A 319 21.82 -8.42 -8.52
CA ASP A 319 21.95 -9.87 -8.55
C ASP A 319 20.85 -10.60 -7.76
N GLY A 320 20.01 -9.87 -7.01
CA GLY A 320 18.85 -10.39 -6.26
C GLY A 320 19.22 -11.04 -4.92
N SER A 321 20.47 -10.92 -4.44
CA SER A 321 20.89 -11.43 -3.13
C SER A 321 20.49 -10.49 -1.99
N TYR A 322 20.39 -9.17 -2.23
CA TYR A 322 19.94 -8.20 -1.25
C TYR A 322 18.40 -8.27 -1.08
N ASP A 323 17.93 -8.37 0.17
CA ASP A 323 16.49 -8.40 0.47
C ASP A 323 16.19 -7.96 1.92
N GLN A 324 16.76 -6.82 2.31
CA GLN A 324 16.54 -6.15 3.59
C GLN A 324 15.92 -4.78 3.34
N ALA A 325 15.34 -4.14 4.38
CA ALA A 325 14.96 -2.74 4.26
C ALA A 325 16.21 -1.85 4.34
N LEU A 326 16.19 -0.74 3.60
CA LEU A 326 17.30 0.21 3.63
C LEU A 326 17.45 0.85 5.01
N VAL A 327 16.33 1.14 5.68
CA VAL A 327 16.30 1.73 7.03
C VAL A 327 16.93 0.85 8.12
N ASP A 328 17.04 -0.47 7.91
CA ASP A 328 17.68 -1.39 8.86
C ASP A 328 19.23 -1.26 8.86
N LEU A 329 19.80 -0.62 7.84
CA LEU A 329 21.24 -0.50 7.63
C LEU A 329 21.79 0.92 7.74
N ILE A 330 20.91 1.93 7.92
CA ILE A 330 21.34 3.33 8.05
C ILE A 330 22.02 3.59 9.40
N PRO A 331 22.90 4.62 9.51
CA PRO A 331 23.50 5.03 10.77
C PRO A 331 22.47 5.36 11.86
N ALA A 332 21.34 5.95 11.51
CA ALA A 332 20.28 6.36 12.44
C ALA A 332 19.32 5.22 12.88
N ARG A 333 19.56 3.96 12.50
CA ARG A 333 18.66 2.82 12.73
C ARG A 333 18.25 2.62 14.20
N GLU A 334 19.18 2.87 15.15
CA GLU A 334 18.88 2.66 16.58
C GLU A 334 17.86 3.67 17.09
N VAL A 335 18.06 4.95 16.76
CA VAL A 335 17.08 6.00 17.11
C VAL A 335 15.74 5.77 16.42
N LEU A 336 15.76 5.32 15.16
CA LEU A 336 14.53 4.98 14.44
C LEU A 336 13.79 3.83 15.11
N ALA A 337 14.51 2.83 15.62
CA ALA A 337 13.92 1.72 16.38
C ALA A 337 13.28 2.19 17.70
N GLU A 338 13.87 3.17 18.38
CA GLU A 338 13.26 3.81 19.58
C GLU A 338 11.96 4.53 19.22
N ILE A 339 11.92 5.27 18.12
CA ILE A 339 10.71 5.94 17.61
C ILE A 339 9.60 4.91 17.34
N ILE A 340 9.94 3.80 16.70
CA ILE A 340 9.01 2.70 16.42
C ILE A 340 8.44 2.12 17.72
N ASP A 341 9.30 1.87 18.72
CA ASP A 341 8.88 1.32 20.00
C ASP A 341 7.90 2.26 20.75
N VAL A 342 8.18 3.57 20.74
CA VAL A 342 7.27 4.58 21.31
C VAL A 342 5.94 4.61 20.55
N SER A 343 5.97 4.58 19.22
CA SER A 343 4.75 4.57 18.40
C SER A 343 3.88 3.33 18.71
N ILE A 344 4.49 2.15 18.79
CA ILE A 344 3.77 0.92 19.16
C ILE A 344 3.13 1.03 20.54
N LYS A 345 3.86 1.54 21.54
CA LYS A 345 3.40 1.58 22.94
C LYS A 345 2.33 2.64 23.18
N LYS A 346 2.48 3.82 22.57
CA LYS A 346 1.68 5.00 22.90
C LYS A 346 0.61 5.34 21.87
N LEU A 347 0.86 5.06 20.57
CA LEU A 347 -0.05 5.44 19.50
C LEU A 347 -0.96 4.26 19.13
N TYR A 348 -0.36 3.14 18.67
CA TYR A 348 -1.13 2.03 18.09
C TYR A 348 -1.91 1.21 19.13
N ARG A 349 -1.62 1.37 20.41
CA ARG A 349 -2.35 0.75 21.51
C ARG A 349 -3.20 1.73 22.30
N SER A 350 -3.46 2.92 21.78
CA SER A 350 -4.36 3.88 22.40
C SER A 350 -5.81 3.35 22.41
N GLU A 351 -6.58 3.71 23.44
CA GLU A 351 -7.98 3.27 23.59
C GLU A 351 -8.83 3.58 22.35
N MET A 352 -8.67 4.78 21.79
CA MET A 352 -9.35 5.21 20.57
C MET A 352 -9.07 4.30 19.36
N VAL A 353 -7.82 3.85 19.19
CA VAL A 353 -7.46 2.93 18.09
C VAL A 353 -8.10 1.57 18.34
N LEU A 354 -7.99 1.02 19.55
CA LEU A 354 -8.53 -0.30 19.89
C LEU A 354 -10.07 -0.37 19.78
N GLU A 355 -10.80 0.68 20.17
CA GLU A 355 -12.26 0.73 20.00
C GLU A 355 -12.69 0.62 18.54
N ILE A 356 -11.98 1.32 17.64
CA ILE A 356 -12.31 1.31 16.22
C ILE A 356 -11.84 0.04 15.56
N GLU A 357 -10.72 -0.53 16.00
CA GLU A 357 -10.28 -1.86 15.58
C GLU A 357 -11.37 -2.91 15.88
N ALA A 358 -11.86 -2.97 17.10
CA ALA A 358 -12.94 -3.89 17.49
C ALA A 358 -14.21 -3.67 16.64
N GLY A 359 -14.58 -2.41 16.38
CA GLY A 359 -15.71 -2.06 15.53
C GLY A 359 -15.49 -2.44 14.05
N GLY A 360 -14.26 -2.37 13.57
CA GLY A 360 -13.87 -2.73 12.20
C GLY A 360 -14.15 -4.20 11.87
N PHE A 361 -13.84 -5.12 12.80
CA PHE A 361 -14.17 -6.56 12.65
C PHE A 361 -15.67 -6.79 12.47
N GLU A 362 -16.50 -6.14 13.27
CA GLU A 362 -17.96 -6.27 13.19
C GLU A 362 -18.50 -5.70 11.87
N VAL A 363 -18.02 -4.51 11.47
CA VAL A 363 -18.48 -3.82 10.25
C VAL A 363 -18.12 -4.62 9.00
N LEU A 364 -16.85 -4.97 8.83
CA LEU A 364 -16.39 -5.65 7.62
C LEU A 364 -16.87 -7.10 7.57
N GLY A 365 -16.81 -7.83 8.67
CA GLY A 365 -17.34 -9.18 8.77
C GLY A 365 -18.82 -9.24 8.42
N GLY A 366 -19.63 -8.32 8.96
CA GLY A 366 -21.06 -8.26 8.68
C GLY A 366 -21.40 -7.82 7.25
N LEU A 367 -20.62 -6.94 6.64
CA LEU A 367 -20.78 -6.59 5.21
C LEU A 367 -20.44 -7.78 4.31
N LEU A 368 -19.34 -8.48 4.60
CA LEU A 368 -18.95 -9.68 3.85
C LEU A 368 -19.98 -10.79 3.97
N GLU A 369 -20.49 -11.08 5.18
CA GLU A 369 -21.55 -12.05 5.39
C GLU A 369 -22.76 -11.77 4.48
N LEU A 370 -23.26 -10.54 4.49
CA LEU A 370 -24.45 -10.15 3.75
C LEU A 370 -24.22 -10.20 2.23
N PHE A 371 -23.14 -9.61 1.73
CA PHE A 371 -22.91 -9.49 0.29
C PHE A 371 -22.45 -10.80 -0.34
N THR A 372 -21.62 -11.61 0.34
CA THR A 372 -21.18 -12.92 -0.20
C THR A 372 -22.32 -13.91 -0.25
N ALA A 373 -23.14 -14.00 0.81
CA ALA A 373 -24.32 -14.88 0.82
C ALA A 373 -25.34 -14.49 -0.25
N ALA A 374 -25.67 -13.20 -0.37
CA ALA A 374 -26.60 -12.70 -1.36
C ALA A 374 -26.13 -12.96 -2.80
N SER A 375 -24.85 -12.70 -3.08
CA SER A 375 -24.26 -12.90 -4.40
C SER A 375 -24.15 -14.37 -4.76
N TYR A 376 -23.72 -15.22 -3.83
CA TYR A 376 -23.65 -16.67 -4.06
C TYR A 376 -25.02 -17.25 -4.39
N LYS A 377 -26.04 -16.96 -3.60
CA LYS A 377 -27.39 -17.46 -3.86
C LYS A 377 -27.98 -16.90 -5.15
N HIS A 378 -27.70 -15.62 -5.46
CA HIS A 378 -28.15 -15.04 -6.72
C HIS A 378 -27.60 -15.75 -7.96
N LEU A 379 -26.32 -16.14 -7.94
CA LEU A 379 -25.62 -16.74 -9.07
C LEU A 379 -25.76 -18.26 -9.12
N PHE A 380 -25.63 -18.95 -7.98
CA PHE A 380 -25.44 -20.40 -7.94
C PHE A 380 -26.57 -21.15 -7.25
N ASP A 381 -27.43 -20.49 -6.46
CA ASP A 381 -28.52 -21.12 -5.72
C ASP A 381 -29.77 -20.24 -5.60
N ARG A 382 -30.34 -19.89 -6.72
CA ARG A 382 -31.50 -18.98 -6.79
C ARG A 382 -32.72 -19.45 -6.01
N GLN A 383 -32.87 -20.77 -5.82
CA GLN A 383 -34.02 -21.32 -5.08
C GLN A 383 -33.92 -20.99 -3.57
N ALA A 384 -32.70 -20.92 -3.04
CA ALA A 384 -32.46 -20.55 -1.65
C ALA A 384 -32.38 -19.01 -1.42
N LEU A 385 -32.53 -18.18 -2.45
CA LEU A 385 -32.43 -16.72 -2.37
C LEU A 385 -33.68 -16.12 -1.68
N SER A 386 -33.53 -15.64 -0.46
CA SER A 386 -34.58 -14.95 0.27
C SER A 386 -34.84 -13.53 -0.29
N ARG A 387 -36.02 -12.95 0.05
CA ARG A 387 -36.35 -11.54 -0.32
C ARG A 387 -35.34 -10.55 0.24
N LYS A 388 -34.84 -10.78 1.46
CA LYS A 388 -33.80 -9.93 2.08
C LYS A 388 -32.51 -9.97 1.28
N GLU A 389 -32.02 -11.17 0.94
CA GLU A 389 -30.80 -11.34 0.18
C GLU A 389 -30.90 -10.78 -1.24
N ALA A 390 -32.06 -10.95 -1.90
CA ALA A 390 -32.31 -10.30 -3.19
C ALA A 390 -32.24 -8.77 -3.10
N SER A 391 -32.70 -8.17 -1.99
CA SER A 391 -32.57 -6.74 -1.75
C SER A 391 -31.13 -6.33 -1.50
N VAL A 392 -30.38 -7.09 -0.72
CA VAL A 392 -28.93 -6.85 -0.47
C VAL A 392 -28.14 -6.91 -1.78
N PHE A 393 -28.37 -7.93 -2.63
CA PHE A 393 -27.72 -8.01 -3.94
C PHE A 393 -27.99 -6.79 -4.83
N ARG A 394 -29.22 -6.27 -4.83
CA ARG A 394 -29.58 -5.06 -5.59
C ARG A 394 -28.87 -3.80 -5.12
N LEU A 395 -28.40 -3.75 -3.87
CA LEU A 395 -27.64 -2.62 -3.33
C LEU A 395 -26.18 -2.58 -3.80
N LEU A 396 -25.67 -3.66 -4.38
CA LEU A 396 -24.36 -3.64 -5.03
C LEU A 396 -24.35 -2.62 -6.17
N PRO A 397 -23.21 -1.90 -6.36
CA PRO A 397 -23.07 -0.99 -7.50
C PRO A 397 -23.29 -1.70 -8.83
N GLU A 398 -23.81 -0.97 -9.82
CA GLU A 398 -24.05 -1.54 -11.16
C GLU A 398 -22.76 -2.09 -11.78
N SER A 399 -21.63 -1.41 -11.59
CA SER A 399 -20.31 -1.86 -12.04
C SER A 399 -19.90 -3.23 -11.48
N VAL A 400 -20.35 -3.59 -10.29
CA VAL A 400 -20.12 -4.93 -9.70
C VAL A 400 -21.12 -5.94 -10.28
N LYS A 401 -22.40 -5.57 -10.39
CA LYS A 401 -23.42 -6.47 -10.89
C LYS A 401 -23.20 -6.90 -12.34
N ILE A 402 -22.72 -6.02 -13.19
CA ILE A 402 -22.41 -6.31 -14.60
C ILE A 402 -21.30 -7.36 -14.73
N THR A 403 -20.33 -7.39 -13.81
CA THR A 403 -19.23 -8.38 -13.83
C THR A 403 -19.65 -9.73 -13.28
N LEU A 404 -20.79 -9.82 -12.58
CA LEU A 404 -21.32 -11.05 -11.98
C LEU A 404 -22.29 -11.73 -12.96
N THR A 405 -21.76 -12.55 -13.86
CA THR A 405 -22.52 -13.30 -14.88
C THR A 405 -22.65 -14.77 -14.50
N SER A 406 -23.42 -15.53 -15.28
CA SER A 406 -23.57 -16.99 -15.11
C SER A 406 -22.27 -17.78 -15.33
N GLU A 407 -21.27 -17.17 -15.97
CA GLU A 407 -19.95 -17.78 -16.22
C GLU A 407 -18.94 -17.47 -15.11
N THR A 408 -19.30 -16.61 -14.14
CA THR A 408 -18.42 -16.19 -13.05
C THR A 408 -18.16 -17.36 -12.10
N SER A 409 -16.89 -17.71 -11.85
CA SER A 409 -16.54 -18.70 -10.83
C SER A 409 -16.84 -18.17 -9.41
N VAL A 410 -16.93 -19.08 -8.44
CA VAL A 410 -17.12 -18.69 -7.03
C VAL A 410 -15.99 -17.80 -6.55
N TYR A 411 -14.74 -18.11 -6.89
CA TYR A 411 -13.59 -17.28 -6.55
C TYR A 411 -13.68 -15.88 -7.18
N ALA A 412 -13.99 -15.79 -8.46
CA ALA A 412 -14.17 -14.52 -9.15
C ALA A 412 -15.28 -13.66 -8.52
N MET A 413 -16.42 -14.28 -8.15
CA MET A 413 -17.49 -13.61 -7.40
C MET A 413 -16.97 -13.05 -6.07
N LEU A 414 -16.26 -13.87 -5.29
CA LEU A 414 -15.70 -13.45 -4.00
C LEU A 414 -14.70 -12.29 -4.18
N ARG A 415 -13.84 -12.34 -5.20
CA ARG A 415 -12.93 -11.23 -5.51
C ARG A 415 -13.68 -9.94 -5.83
N GLN A 416 -14.75 -9.98 -6.61
CA GLN A 416 -15.57 -8.79 -6.92
C GLN A 416 -16.25 -8.21 -5.68
N ILE A 417 -16.72 -9.05 -4.76
CA ILE A 417 -17.28 -8.57 -3.49
C ILE A 417 -16.17 -7.97 -2.59
N LEU A 418 -14.99 -8.60 -2.56
CA LEU A 418 -13.83 -8.07 -1.84
C LEU A 418 -13.36 -6.74 -2.43
N ASP A 419 -13.31 -6.60 -3.76
CA ASP A 419 -13.00 -5.32 -4.43
C ASP A 419 -13.97 -4.22 -4.00
N TYR A 420 -15.26 -4.56 -3.89
CA TYR A 420 -16.27 -3.61 -3.44
C TYR A 420 -16.09 -3.22 -1.97
N VAL A 421 -16.01 -4.22 -1.08
CA VAL A 421 -15.94 -3.99 0.38
C VAL A 421 -14.62 -3.32 0.77
N SER A 422 -13.48 -3.80 0.27
CA SER A 422 -12.16 -3.20 0.56
C SER A 422 -12.00 -1.81 -0.09
N GLY A 423 -12.72 -1.57 -1.19
CA GLY A 423 -12.75 -0.28 -1.86
C GLY A 423 -13.60 0.79 -1.17
N LEU A 424 -14.37 0.46 -0.14
CA LEU A 424 -15.12 1.45 0.64
C LEU A 424 -14.17 2.35 1.44
N THR A 425 -14.64 3.55 1.81
CA THR A 425 -14.01 4.37 2.84
C THR A 425 -14.54 3.98 4.22
N ASP A 426 -13.85 4.36 5.28
CA ASP A 426 -14.21 3.98 6.65
C ASP A 426 -15.64 4.42 7.00
N ARG A 427 -15.96 5.69 6.74
CA ARG A 427 -17.31 6.25 6.99
C ARG A 427 -18.39 5.58 6.14
N HIS A 428 -18.05 5.27 4.87
CA HIS A 428 -19.00 4.63 3.98
C HIS A 428 -19.29 3.20 4.41
N ALA A 429 -18.28 2.43 4.82
CA ALA A 429 -18.44 1.07 5.36
C ALA A 429 -19.36 1.05 6.59
N VAL A 430 -19.10 1.92 7.58
CA VAL A 430 -19.95 2.10 8.76
C VAL A 430 -21.37 2.48 8.37
N GLY A 431 -21.51 3.45 7.44
CA GLY A 431 -22.82 3.93 6.99
C GLY A 431 -23.68 2.83 6.33
N ILE A 432 -23.07 2.04 5.43
CA ILE A 432 -23.76 0.90 4.77
C ILE A 432 -24.14 -0.15 5.83
N TYR A 433 -23.20 -0.52 6.69
CA TYR A 433 -23.44 -1.52 7.73
C TYR A 433 -24.61 -1.13 8.65
N ARG A 434 -24.63 0.09 9.17
CA ARG A 434 -25.75 0.60 10.00
C ARG A 434 -27.09 0.54 9.28
N LYS A 435 -27.16 0.92 8.00
CA LYS A 435 -28.38 0.84 7.20
C LYS A 435 -28.84 -0.61 7.02
N LEU A 436 -27.93 -1.55 6.71
CA LEU A 436 -28.25 -2.95 6.52
C LEU A 436 -28.69 -3.67 7.81
N LYS A 437 -28.14 -3.24 8.99
CA LYS A 437 -28.56 -3.71 10.30
C LYS A 437 -29.82 -3.01 10.85
N GLY A 438 -30.32 -1.98 10.13
CA GLY A 438 -31.54 -1.25 10.54
C GLY A 438 -31.35 -0.24 11.68
N THR A 439 -30.10 0.04 12.06
CA THR A 439 -29.78 0.98 13.17
C THR A 439 -29.71 2.43 12.73
N SER A 440 -29.73 2.71 11.42
CA SER A 440 -29.75 4.05 10.84
C SER A 440 -30.50 4.03 9.50
N LEU A 441 -31.84 4.17 9.56
CA LEU A 441 -32.69 4.30 8.37
C LEU A 441 -32.97 5.77 8.06
N ALA A 442 -33.20 6.10 6.78
CA ALA A 442 -33.56 7.45 6.39
C ALA A 442 -34.85 7.88 7.08
N GLY A 443 -34.79 8.99 7.84
CA GLY A 443 -35.93 9.47 8.63
C GLY A 443 -35.85 9.20 10.14
N TRP A 444 -34.89 8.41 10.61
CA TRP A 444 -34.58 8.25 12.04
C TRP A 444 -33.41 9.20 12.37
N ARG A 445 -33.73 10.37 12.94
CA ARG A 445 -32.77 11.28 13.56
C ARG A 445 -32.71 11.05 15.05
#